data_462f69540fbf7d501b599c89e31cec83
#
_entry.id   462f69540fbf7d501b599c89e31cec83
#
_cell.length_a   1.000
_cell.length_b   1.000
_cell.length_c   1.000
_cell.angle_alpha   90.00
_cell.angle_beta   90.00
_cell.angle_gamma   90.00
#
_symmetry.space_group_name_H-M   'P 1'
#
loop_
_entity.id
_entity.type
_entity.pdbx_description
1 polymer ?
#
loop_
_entity_poly.entity_id
_entity_poly.type
_entity_poly.pdbx_seq_one_letter_code
_entity_poly.pdbx_strand_id
1 'polypeptide(L)'
;MSALRASRFVAAGARRGLHVSFEFFPPKTPEMEQSLWDCVSRLAPLKPNFVSVTYGAGGSTRERTHSTVKRILAETVLTPAAHLTCVAATRADIDAVIQAYAQAGVRHIVALRGDPPGGLSERYAPNPGGYRNAADLVGGIKRIANIEVSVSAYPEKHPDSPSVEADIDMLKAKVDAGASRAMTQFFFENSLYFRYLDRVRAAGIDIPIVPGILPVQNFKQTKNFAARAGASVPAWLAQRFDGLDDDPATRKLIAAAVAAEQVLDLVDHGVTDFHFYTMNRADLVYAICHLLGLRPEPGGAEAAPIAAAEGARVGA
;
A
#
# COMPACT_ATOMS: atom_id res chain seq x y z
N MET A 1 19.93 -0.62 -30.12
CA MET A 1 19.43 -0.71 -28.72
C MET A 1 17.92 -0.42 -28.56
N SER A 2 17.18 0.14 -29.52
CA SER A 2 15.79 0.57 -29.35
C SER A 2 14.72 -0.50 -29.60
N ALA A 3 14.89 -1.37 -30.57
CA ALA A 3 13.86 -2.36 -30.94
C ALA A 3 13.62 -3.46 -29.89
N LEU A 4 14.66 -3.91 -29.20
CA LEU A 4 14.56 -4.96 -28.16
C LEU A 4 13.85 -4.47 -26.89
N ARG A 5 14.00 -3.18 -26.52
CA ARG A 5 13.27 -2.60 -25.39
C ARG A 5 11.80 -2.32 -25.73
N ALA A 6 11.52 -1.83 -26.95
CA ALA A 6 10.15 -1.63 -27.40
C ALA A 6 9.36 -2.95 -27.46
N SER A 7 9.98 -4.06 -27.87
CA SER A 7 9.35 -5.39 -27.88
C SER A 7 9.04 -5.91 -26.45
N ARG A 8 9.86 -5.55 -25.45
CA ARG A 8 9.60 -5.89 -24.03
C ARG A 8 8.38 -5.17 -23.49
N PHE A 9 8.20 -3.88 -23.79
CA PHE A 9 7.00 -3.10 -23.41
C PHE A 9 5.73 -3.69 -24.03
N VAL A 10 5.77 -4.06 -25.32
CA VAL A 10 4.63 -4.67 -26.00
C VAL A 10 4.36 -6.09 -25.50
N ALA A 11 5.41 -6.87 -25.21
CA ALA A 11 5.27 -8.22 -24.66
C ALA A 11 4.76 -8.21 -23.21
N ALA A 12 5.07 -7.19 -22.40
CA ALA A 12 4.50 -7.05 -21.05
C ALA A 12 2.99 -6.82 -21.09
N GLY A 13 2.48 -6.01 -22.05
CA GLY A 13 1.04 -5.82 -22.25
C GLY A 13 0.29 -7.07 -22.73
N ALA A 14 0.98 -8.03 -23.33
CA ALA A 14 0.41 -9.32 -23.74
C ALA A 14 0.48 -10.38 -22.62
N ARG A 15 1.18 -10.15 -21.51
CA ARG A 15 1.23 -11.06 -20.35
C ARG A 15 -0.06 -10.96 -19.57
N ARG A 16 -1.02 -11.83 -19.88
CA ARG A 16 -2.23 -12.04 -19.08
C ARG A 16 -1.82 -12.42 -17.65
N GLY A 17 -2.32 -11.71 -16.65
CA GLY A 17 -2.17 -12.09 -15.25
C GLY A 17 -1.39 -11.11 -14.37
N LEU A 18 -1.16 -9.86 -14.79
CA LEU A 18 -0.65 -8.83 -13.89
C LEU A 18 -1.79 -8.28 -13.02
N HIS A 19 -1.53 -8.19 -11.71
CA HIS A 19 -2.46 -7.73 -10.72
C HIS A 19 -1.90 -6.50 -9.99
N VAL A 20 -2.74 -5.53 -9.73
CA VAL A 20 -2.35 -4.33 -9.00
C VAL A 20 -3.28 -4.07 -7.83
N SER A 21 -2.76 -3.43 -6.82
CA SER A 21 -3.50 -2.87 -5.70
C SER A 21 -2.96 -1.48 -5.38
N PHE A 22 -3.80 -0.63 -4.80
CA PHE A 22 -3.46 0.78 -4.55
C PHE A 22 -3.66 1.13 -3.08
N GLU A 23 -2.71 1.88 -2.52
CA GLU A 23 -2.85 2.42 -1.18
C GLU A 23 -3.26 3.88 -1.22
N PHE A 24 -4.25 4.23 -0.40
CA PHE A 24 -4.75 5.58 -0.22
C PHE A 24 -4.61 6.04 1.24
N PHE A 25 -4.50 7.35 1.43
CA PHE A 25 -4.48 7.99 2.74
C PHE A 25 -5.84 8.61 3.04
N PRO A 26 -6.40 8.42 4.25
CA PRO A 26 -7.64 9.06 4.62
C PRO A 26 -7.45 10.58 4.68
N PRO A 27 -8.37 11.37 4.11
CA PRO A 27 -8.23 12.82 3.98
C PRO A 27 -8.34 13.52 5.34
N LYS A 28 -7.68 14.67 5.47
CA LYS A 28 -7.73 15.52 6.67
C LYS A 28 -8.49 16.83 6.42
N THR A 29 -8.58 17.24 5.16
CA THR A 29 -9.25 18.47 4.72
C THR A 29 -10.12 18.17 3.51
N PRO A 30 -11.10 19.05 3.16
CA PRO A 30 -11.92 18.90 1.97
C PRO A 30 -11.10 18.81 0.67
N GLU A 31 -10.01 19.56 0.56
CA GLU A 31 -9.12 19.53 -0.62
C GLU A 31 -8.40 18.18 -0.74
N MET A 32 -7.98 17.60 0.39
CA MET A 32 -7.41 16.25 0.41
C MET A 32 -8.46 15.20 0.07
N GLU A 33 -9.71 15.42 0.46
CA GLU A 33 -10.83 14.53 0.10
C GLU A 33 -11.07 14.55 -1.41
N GLN A 34 -11.13 15.73 -2.02
CA GLN A 34 -11.26 15.85 -3.47
C GLN A 34 -10.10 15.13 -4.19
N SER A 35 -8.86 15.38 -3.74
CA SER A 35 -7.67 14.72 -4.32
C SER A 35 -7.72 13.19 -4.20
N LEU A 36 -8.24 12.67 -3.08
CA LEU A 36 -8.45 11.23 -2.90
C LEU A 36 -9.46 10.69 -3.91
N TRP A 37 -10.62 11.34 -4.05
CA TRP A 37 -11.68 10.86 -4.96
C TRP A 37 -11.29 11.01 -6.42
N ASP A 38 -10.56 12.04 -6.80
CA ASP A 38 -9.97 12.17 -8.14
C ASP A 38 -9.01 11.01 -8.42
N CYS A 39 -8.18 10.65 -7.41
CA CYS A 39 -7.26 9.52 -7.52
C CYS A 39 -8.01 8.18 -7.62
N VAL A 40 -9.01 7.95 -6.79
CA VAL A 40 -9.87 6.75 -6.81
C VAL A 40 -10.56 6.63 -8.18
N SER A 41 -11.22 7.69 -8.63
CA SER A 41 -11.93 7.71 -9.91
C SER A 41 -11.00 7.43 -11.09
N ARG A 42 -9.76 7.93 -11.04
CA ARG A 42 -8.77 7.72 -12.10
C ARG A 42 -8.23 6.29 -12.13
N LEU A 43 -8.09 5.64 -10.98
CA LEU A 43 -7.47 4.31 -10.85
C LEU A 43 -8.49 3.17 -10.84
N ALA A 44 -9.72 3.39 -10.44
CA ALA A 44 -10.77 2.37 -10.36
C ALA A 44 -11.00 1.62 -11.70
N PRO A 45 -10.99 2.29 -12.88
CA PRO A 45 -11.17 1.60 -14.17
C PRO A 45 -10.05 0.59 -14.51
N LEU A 46 -8.91 0.63 -13.81
CA LEU A 46 -7.84 -0.37 -13.95
C LEU A 46 -8.17 -1.69 -13.24
N LYS A 47 -9.31 -1.79 -12.55
CA LYS A 47 -9.80 -2.99 -11.85
C LYS A 47 -8.76 -3.59 -10.89
N PRO A 48 -8.27 -2.82 -9.90
CA PRO A 48 -7.34 -3.36 -8.92
C PRO A 48 -7.96 -4.53 -8.15
N ASN A 49 -7.13 -5.49 -7.71
CA ASN A 49 -7.58 -6.59 -6.87
C ASN A 49 -8.20 -6.09 -5.56
N PHE A 50 -7.63 -5.04 -5.00
CA PHE A 50 -8.15 -4.32 -3.85
C PHE A 50 -7.53 -2.92 -3.78
N VAL A 51 -8.10 -2.08 -2.94
CA VAL A 51 -7.49 -0.80 -2.56
C VAL A 51 -7.38 -0.74 -1.04
N SER A 52 -6.24 -0.28 -0.52
CA SER A 52 -6.07 -0.17 0.93
C SER A 52 -6.19 1.28 1.40
N VAL A 53 -6.69 1.47 2.62
CA VAL A 53 -6.77 2.78 3.26
C VAL A 53 -5.95 2.75 4.54
N THR A 54 -4.96 3.64 4.63
CA THR A 54 -4.02 3.67 5.74
C THR A 54 -4.67 4.06 7.06
N TYR A 55 -4.02 3.64 8.15
CA TYR A 55 -4.41 3.95 9.51
C TYR A 55 -3.28 4.72 10.19
N GLY A 56 -3.56 5.89 10.74
CA GLY A 56 -2.53 6.75 11.32
C GLY A 56 -1.89 6.16 12.57
N ALA A 57 -0.65 6.57 12.83
CA ALA A 57 0.08 6.19 14.03
C ALA A 57 -0.76 6.43 15.29
N GLY A 58 -0.72 5.46 16.23
CA GLY A 58 -1.49 5.53 17.47
C GLY A 58 -3.01 5.58 17.30
N GLY A 59 -3.54 5.18 16.13
CA GLY A 59 -5.00 5.21 15.88
C GLY A 59 -5.58 6.59 15.57
N SER A 60 -4.73 7.60 15.33
CA SER A 60 -5.12 9.01 15.16
C SER A 60 -6.05 9.29 13.97
N THR A 61 -6.20 8.36 13.04
CA THR A 61 -7.08 8.48 11.87
C THR A 61 -8.22 7.46 11.85
N ARG A 62 -8.49 6.76 12.95
CA ARG A 62 -9.46 5.65 13.03
C ARG A 62 -10.79 5.99 12.35
N GLU A 63 -11.42 7.07 12.76
CA GLU A 63 -12.73 7.49 12.22
C GLU A 63 -12.65 7.84 10.73
N ARG A 64 -11.60 8.57 10.32
CA ARG A 64 -11.40 8.92 8.92
C ARG A 64 -11.14 7.71 8.05
N THR A 65 -10.32 6.77 8.50
CA THR A 65 -10.09 5.50 7.79
C THR A 65 -11.39 4.75 7.64
N HIS A 66 -12.17 4.63 8.72
CA HIS A 66 -13.45 3.93 8.71
C HIS A 66 -14.47 4.59 7.77
N SER A 67 -14.61 5.93 7.79
CA SER A 67 -15.51 6.66 6.89
C SER A 67 -15.08 6.53 5.43
N THR A 68 -13.77 6.63 5.14
CA THR A 68 -13.24 6.45 3.78
C THR A 68 -13.50 5.03 3.25
N VAL A 69 -13.25 3.99 4.06
CA VAL A 69 -13.50 2.60 3.69
C VAL A 69 -15.00 2.38 3.41
N LYS A 70 -15.89 2.86 4.29
CA LYS A 70 -17.34 2.77 4.07
C LYS A 70 -17.79 3.47 2.79
N ARG A 71 -17.24 4.63 2.52
CA ARG A 71 -17.58 5.39 1.33
C ARG A 71 -17.12 4.69 0.06
N ILE A 72 -15.91 4.09 0.05
CA ILE A 72 -15.44 3.25 -1.07
C ILE A 72 -16.39 2.09 -1.30
N LEU A 73 -16.83 1.39 -0.24
CA LEU A 73 -17.80 0.29 -0.34
C LEU A 73 -19.15 0.72 -0.91
N ALA A 74 -19.63 1.91 -0.53
CA ALA A 74 -20.95 2.39 -0.91
C ALA A 74 -21.00 3.01 -2.31
N GLU A 75 -19.91 3.69 -2.73
CA GLU A 75 -19.91 4.54 -3.92
C GLU A 75 -19.10 3.96 -5.09
N THR A 76 -18.40 2.82 -4.88
CA THR A 76 -17.55 2.22 -5.91
C THR A 76 -17.72 0.70 -5.99
N VAL A 77 -17.21 0.11 -7.06
CA VAL A 77 -17.10 -1.36 -7.24
C VAL A 77 -15.81 -1.94 -6.66
N LEU A 78 -14.99 -1.10 -6.01
CA LEU A 78 -13.69 -1.49 -5.50
C LEU A 78 -13.84 -2.32 -4.20
N THR A 79 -12.90 -3.22 -3.97
CA THR A 79 -12.77 -3.97 -2.74
C THR A 79 -11.82 -3.25 -1.78
N PRO A 80 -12.28 -2.55 -0.74
CA PRO A 80 -11.39 -1.88 0.19
C PRO A 80 -10.81 -2.85 1.22
N ALA A 81 -9.52 -2.67 1.50
CA ALA A 81 -8.80 -3.26 2.62
C ALA A 81 -8.53 -2.17 3.68
N ALA A 82 -9.09 -2.35 4.88
CA ALA A 82 -8.88 -1.40 5.95
C ALA A 82 -7.57 -1.70 6.67
N HIS A 83 -6.65 -0.72 6.81
CA HIS A 83 -5.54 -0.88 7.72
C HIS A 83 -6.05 -0.88 9.16
N LEU A 84 -5.46 -1.73 9.99
CA LEU A 84 -5.75 -1.83 11.42
C LEU A 84 -4.46 -2.04 12.19
N THR A 85 -4.22 -1.21 13.20
CA THR A 85 -3.05 -1.33 14.08
C THR A 85 -3.47 -1.77 15.48
N CYS A 86 -2.58 -2.45 16.19
CA CYS A 86 -2.80 -2.85 17.58
C CYS A 86 -2.15 -1.93 18.62
N VAL A 87 -1.37 -0.94 18.18
CA VAL A 87 -0.67 -0.02 19.08
C VAL A 87 -1.65 0.81 19.91
N ALA A 88 -1.29 1.04 21.18
CA ALA A 88 -1.98 1.94 22.11
C ALA A 88 -3.48 1.66 22.35
N ALA A 89 -3.98 0.47 22.02
CA ALA A 89 -5.39 0.11 22.15
C ALA A 89 -5.57 -1.21 22.92
N THR A 90 -6.70 -1.35 23.61
CA THR A 90 -7.06 -2.62 24.25
C THR A 90 -7.57 -3.63 23.22
N ARG A 91 -7.60 -4.93 23.60
CA ARG A 91 -8.21 -5.96 22.75
C ARG A 91 -9.69 -5.65 22.50
N ALA A 92 -10.43 -5.22 23.52
CA ALA A 92 -11.83 -4.89 23.39
C ALA A 92 -12.07 -3.78 22.36
N ASP A 93 -11.24 -2.74 22.36
CA ASP A 93 -11.33 -1.64 21.38
C ASP A 93 -11.10 -2.14 19.95
N ILE A 94 -10.07 -2.97 19.76
CA ILE A 94 -9.72 -3.52 18.45
C ILE A 94 -10.78 -4.53 17.99
N ASP A 95 -11.26 -5.39 18.87
CA ASP A 95 -12.30 -6.37 18.56
C ASP A 95 -13.60 -5.69 18.12
N ALA A 96 -13.98 -4.60 18.78
CA ALA A 96 -15.12 -3.78 18.38
C ALA A 96 -14.93 -3.17 16.96
N VAL A 97 -13.72 -2.74 16.62
CA VAL A 97 -13.42 -2.25 15.26
C VAL A 97 -13.53 -3.36 14.23
N ILE A 98 -12.98 -4.56 14.52
CA ILE A 98 -13.06 -5.71 13.60
C ILE A 98 -14.53 -6.09 13.37
N GLN A 99 -15.34 -6.14 14.42
CA GLN A 99 -16.77 -6.41 14.32
C GLN A 99 -17.50 -5.35 13.48
N ALA A 100 -17.19 -4.06 13.71
CA ALA A 100 -17.78 -2.96 12.94
C ALA A 100 -17.40 -3.03 11.45
N TYR A 101 -16.16 -3.40 11.12
CA TYR A 101 -15.73 -3.64 9.74
C TYR A 101 -16.47 -4.82 9.11
N ALA A 102 -16.57 -5.96 9.83
CA ALA A 102 -17.27 -7.14 9.35
C ALA A 102 -18.76 -6.84 9.06
N GLN A 103 -19.43 -6.10 9.96
CA GLN A 103 -20.83 -5.67 9.81
C GLN A 103 -21.00 -4.69 8.65
N ALA A 104 -20.02 -3.80 8.41
CA ALA A 104 -20.04 -2.89 7.28
C ALA A 104 -19.74 -3.57 5.92
N GLY A 105 -19.46 -4.87 5.91
CA GLY A 105 -19.16 -5.61 4.68
C GLY A 105 -17.68 -5.61 4.25
N VAL A 106 -16.76 -5.08 5.08
CA VAL A 106 -15.32 -5.17 4.81
C VAL A 106 -14.89 -6.63 4.84
N ARG A 107 -14.20 -7.08 3.81
CA ARG A 107 -13.72 -8.46 3.64
C ARG A 107 -12.21 -8.58 3.64
N HIS A 108 -11.48 -7.48 3.77
CA HIS A 108 -10.03 -7.46 3.77
C HIS A 108 -9.49 -6.46 4.80
N ILE A 109 -8.54 -6.89 5.63
CA ILE A 109 -7.83 -6.05 6.60
C ILE A 109 -6.33 -6.16 6.35
N VAL A 110 -5.64 -5.02 6.40
CA VAL A 110 -4.18 -4.96 6.49
C VAL A 110 -3.80 -4.83 7.97
N ALA A 111 -3.33 -5.92 8.56
CA ALA A 111 -3.00 -5.98 9.98
C ALA A 111 -1.56 -5.55 10.23
N LEU A 112 -1.40 -4.52 11.04
CA LEU A 112 -0.12 -3.89 11.37
C LEU A 112 0.09 -3.80 12.88
N ARG A 113 1.34 -3.70 13.31
CA ARG A 113 1.65 -3.38 14.70
C ARG A 113 1.24 -1.93 15.02
N GLY A 114 1.57 -1.03 14.12
CA GLY A 114 1.52 0.42 14.31
C GLY A 114 2.77 0.96 15.00
N ASP A 115 3.03 2.25 14.79
CA ASP A 115 4.13 2.96 15.44
C ASP A 115 3.67 3.54 16.77
N PRO A 116 4.56 3.65 17.77
CA PRO A 116 4.26 4.31 19.02
C PRO A 116 3.73 5.74 18.80
N PRO A 117 2.89 6.28 19.71
CA PRO A 117 2.38 7.65 19.60
C PRO A 117 3.48 8.72 19.50
N GLY A 118 4.61 8.52 20.16
CA GLY A 118 5.81 9.38 20.07
C GLY A 118 6.64 9.19 18.79
N GLY A 119 6.21 8.32 17.88
CA GLY A 119 6.89 8.02 16.62
C GLY A 119 8.07 7.05 16.77
N LEU A 120 8.91 6.98 15.73
CA LEU A 120 10.00 5.99 15.63
C LEU A 120 11.13 6.18 16.66
N SER A 121 11.18 7.31 17.37
CA SER A 121 12.14 7.54 18.46
C SER A 121 11.72 6.89 19.77
N GLU A 122 10.47 6.49 19.89
CA GLU A 122 9.95 5.79 21.07
C GLU A 122 10.00 4.27 20.85
N ARG A 123 10.49 3.56 21.85
CA ARG A 123 10.50 2.10 21.81
C ARG A 123 9.08 1.57 21.91
N TYR A 124 8.71 0.70 20.99
CA TYR A 124 7.40 0.05 21.03
C TYR A 124 7.21 -0.74 22.33
N ALA A 125 6.08 -0.48 22.98
CA ALA A 125 5.59 -1.29 24.08
C ALA A 125 4.11 -1.65 23.82
N PRO A 126 3.71 -2.92 23.91
CA PRO A 126 2.32 -3.30 23.73
C PRO A 126 1.47 -2.72 24.87
N ASN A 127 0.22 -2.34 24.56
CA ASN A 127 -0.74 -2.01 25.61
C ASN A 127 -0.96 -3.24 26.51
N PRO A 128 -0.90 -3.11 27.85
CA PRO A 128 -1.03 -4.26 28.77
C PRO A 128 -2.31 -5.09 28.55
N GLY A 129 -3.41 -4.48 28.12
CA GLY A 129 -4.66 -5.18 27.76
C GLY A 129 -4.85 -5.38 26.26
N GLY A 130 -3.82 -5.12 25.43
CA GLY A 130 -3.92 -5.11 23.98
C GLY A 130 -3.38 -6.36 23.29
N TYR A 131 -3.39 -6.34 21.97
CA TYR A 131 -2.66 -7.27 21.12
C TYR A 131 -1.16 -6.94 21.17
N ARG A 132 -0.32 -7.94 21.35
CA ARG A 132 1.12 -7.73 21.58
C ARG A 132 1.88 -7.28 20.33
N ASN A 133 1.46 -7.75 19.17
CA ASN A 133 2.09 -7.50 17.86
C ASN A 133 1.12 -7.83 16.73
N ALA A 134 1.58 -7.66 15.49
CA ALA A 134 0.76 -7.92 14.31
C ALA A 134 0.33 -9.39 14.17
N ALA A 135 1.12 -10.37 14.60
CA ALA A 135 0.74 -11.78 14.54
C ALA A 135 -0.42 -12.10 15.53
N ASP A 136 -0.35 -11.55 16.75
CA ASP A 136 -1.44 -11.68 17.74
C ASP A 136 -2.73 -10.99 17.22
N LEU A 137 -2.61 -9.83 16.56
CA LEU A 137 -3.73 -9.15 15.91
C LEU A 137 -4.35 -9.99 14.78
N VAL A 138 -3.52 -10.59 13.90
CA VAL A 138 -4.00 -11.51 12.84
C VAL A 138 -4.83 -12.62 13.45
N GLY A 139 -4.33 -13.30 14.49
CA GLY A 139 -5.07 -14.34 15.20
C GLY A 139 -6.39 -13.81 15.80
N GLY A 140 -6.40 -12.58 16.31
CA GLY A 140 -7.61 -11.90 16.78
C GLY A 140 -8.65 -11.71 15.67
N ILE A 141 -8.25 -11.16 14.53
CA ILE A 141 -9.12 -10.95 13.37
C ILE A 141 -9.73 -12.26 12.92
N LYS A 142 -8.92 -13.31 12.76
CA LYS A 142 -9.38 -14.63 12.28
C LYS A 142 -10.34 -15.32 13.23
N ARG A 143 -10.26 -15.05 14.54
CA ARG A 143 -11.23 -15.57 15.52
C ARG A 143 -12.58 -14.86 15.47
N ILE A 144 -12.58 -13.55 15.15
CA ILE A 144 -13.79 -12.72 15.20
C ILE A 144 -14.58 -12.79 13.91
N ALA A 145 -13.90 -12.79 12.76
CA ALA A 145 -14.56 -12.75 11.45
C ALA A 145 -13.77 -13.48 10.37
N ASN A 146 -14.49 -14.02 9.38
CA ASN A 146 -13.87 -14.58 8.19
C ASN A 146 -13.49 -13.47 7.21
N ILE A 147 -12.38 -12.82 7.49
CA ILE A 147 -11.83 -11.70 6.73
C ILE A 147 -10.44 -12.09 6.20
N GLU A 148 -10.14 -11.72 4.95
CA GLU A 148 -8.80 -11.84 4.39
C GLU A 148 -7.85 -10.90 5.14
N VAL A 149 -6.63 -11.37 5.44
CA VAL A 149 -5.66 -10.57 6.18
C VAL A 149 -4.36 -10.48 5.39
N SER A 150 -4.00 -9.26 5.01
CA SER A 150 -2.67 -8.91 4.54
C SER A 150 -1.83 -8.34 5.67
N VAL A 151 -0.50 -8.48 5.57
CA VAL A 151 0.46 -8.00 6.56
C VAL A 151 1.63 -7.30 5.90
N SER A 152 2.43 -6.56 6.67
CA SER A 152 3.67 -5.94 6.18
C SER A 152 4.82 -6.93 6.14
N ALA A 153 5.74 -6.73 5.19
CA ALA A 153 7.03 -7.37 5.05
C ALA A 153 8.13 -6.33 4.80
N TYR A 154 9.38 -6.65 5.10
CA TYR A 154 10.48 -5.68 5.04
C TYR A 154 11.68 -6.27 4.29
N PRO A 155 11.87 -5.93 2.99
CA PRO A 155 12.98 -6.46 2.19
C PRO A 155 14.36 -6.11 2.74
N GLU A 156 14.48 -4.97 3.41
CA GLU A 156 15.72 -4.56 4.07
C GLU A 156 15.72 -4.96 5.54
N LYS A 157 15.04 -4.25 6.38
CA LYS A 157 14.79 -4.58 7.80
C LYS A 157 13.84 -3.54 8.40
N HIS A 158 12.94 -3.97 9.25
CA HIS A 158 12.17 -3.01 10.05
C HIS A 158 13.11 -2.24 10.99
N PRO A 159 12.98 -0.90 11.13
CA PRO A 159 13.87 -0.10 11.99
C PRO A 159 14.03 -0.63 13.41
N ASP A 160 12.96 -1.11 14.04
CA ASP A 160 12.96 -1.65 15.41
C ASP A 160 13.39 -3.13 15.50
N SER A 161 13.56 -3.83 14.38
CA SER A 161 13.95 -5.23 14.42
C SER A 161 15.43 -5.38 14.71
N PRO A 162 15.82 -6.38 15.52
CA PRO A 162 17.23 -6.67 15.79
C PRO A 162 17.94 -7.18 14.54
N SER A 163 17.29 -7.96 13.69
CA SER A 163 17.86 -8.55 12.47
C SER A 163 16.80 -8.84 11.41
N VAL A 164 17.24 -9.16 10.18
CA VAL A 164 16.38 -9.60 9.08
C VAL A 164 15.70 -10.94 9.41
N GLU A 165 16.41 -11.82 10.10
CA GLU A 165 15.90 -13.12 10.53
C GLU A 165 14.72 -12.95 11.49
N ALA A 166 14.83 -12.01 12.44
CA ALA A 166 13.72 -11.68 13.36
C ALA A 166 12.48 -11.13 12.62
N ASP A 167 12.66 -10.39 11.53
CA ASP A 167 11.55 -9.94 10.68
C ASP A 167 10.92 -11.12 9.92
N ILE A 168 11.71 -12.09 9.45
CA ILE A 168 11.20 -13.30 8.78
C ILE A 168 10.47 -14.18 9.79
N ASP A 169 10.98 -14.36 11.01
CA ASP A 169 10.30 -15.09 12.08
C ASP A 169 8.96 -14.42 12.43
N MET A 170 8.92 -13.09 12.49
CA MET A 170 7.68 -12.36 12.70
C MET A 170 6.73 -12.52 11.52
N LEU A 171 7.22 -12.52 10.28
CA LEU A 171 6.38 -12.79 9.10
C LEU A 171 5.80 -14.21 9.18
N LYS A 172 6.62 -15.20 9.52
CA LYS A 172 6.15 -16.58 9.71
C LYS A 172 5.07 -16.66 10.80
N ALA A 173 5.26 -16.01 11.93
CA ALA A 173 4.24 -15.96 12.98
C ALA A 173 2.92 -15.31 12.50
N LYS A 174 2.98 -14.28 11.65
CA LYS A 174 1.79 -13.67 11.03
C LYS A 174 1.08 -14.66 10.10
N VAL A 175 1.83 -15.42 9.31
CA VAL A 175 1.30 -16.44 8.38
C VAL A 175 0.67 -17.59 9.17
N ASP A 176 1.36 -18.11 10.18
CA ASP A 176 0.85 -19.18 11.07
C ASP A 176 -0.43 -18.73 11.80
N ALA A 177 -0.60 -17.43 12.07
CA ALA A 177 -1.82 -16.85 12.64
C ALA A 177 -2.96 -16.65 11.62
N GLY A 178 -2.71 -16.84 10.31
CA GLY A 178 -3.72 -16.82 9.27
C GLY A 178 -3.61 -15.66 8.26
N ALA A 179 -2.48 -14.97 8.17
CA ALA A 179 -2.23 -14.01 7.09
C ALA A 179 -2.09 -14.76 5.75
N SER A 180 -2.72 -14.22 4.69
CA SER A 180 -2.78 -14.83 3.36
C SER A 180 -1.93 -14.11 2.31
N ARG A 181 -1.40 -12.93 2.62
CA ARG A 181 -0.58 -12.09 1.73
C ARG A 181 0.31 -11.18 2.56
N ALA A 182 1.52 -10.90 2.07
CA ALA A 182 2.37 -9.86 2.62
C ALA A 182 2.68 -8.79 1.57
N MET A 183 2.55 -7.52 1.93
CA MET A 183 2.96 -6.38 1.12
C MET A 183 4.27 -5.84 1.68
N THR A 184 5.27 -5.63 0.80
CA THR A 184 6.57 -5.15 1.27
C THR A 184 6.55 -3.65 1.54
N GLN A 185 7.38 -3.20 2.48
CA GLN A 185 7.83 -1.82 2.49
C GLN A 185 8.46 -1.50 1.12
N PHE A 186 8.34 -0.25 0.66
CA PHE A 186 8.96 0.14 -0.60
C PHE A 186 10.49 0.03 -0.53
N PHE A 187 11.08 -0.21 -1.67
CA PHE A 187 12.53 -0.32 -1.91
C PHE A 187 12.85 0.24 -3.29
N PHE A 188 14.11 0.54 -3.55
CA PHE A 188 14.54 1.09 -4.84
C PHE A 188 15.49 0.18 -5.60
N GLU A 189 16.00 -0.88 -4.98
CA GLU A 189 16.85 -1.90 -5.61
C GLU A 189 16.16 -3.26 -5.59
N ASN A 190 15.81 -3.79 -6.76
CA ASN A 190 15.07 -5.06 -6.87
C ASN A 190 15.85 -6.26 -6.32
N SER A 191 17.19 -6.18 -6.32
CA SER A 191 18.04 -7.21 -5.70
C SER A 191 17.76 -7.40 -4.20
N LEU A 192 17.30 -6.35 -3.49
CA LEU A 192 16.88 -6.45 -2.08
C LEU A 192 15.64 -7.31 -1.95
N TYR A 193 14.65 -7.08 -2.81
CA TYR A 193 13.42 -7.85 -2.84
C TYR A 193 13.68 -9.31 -3.17
N PHE A 194 14.49 -9.62 -4.19
CA PHE A 194 14.77 -11.01 -4.58
C PHE A 194 15.50 -11.76 -3.47
N ARG A 195 16.54 -11.17 -2.87
CA ARG A 195 17.24 -11.78 -1.73
C ARG A 195 16.31 -12.02 -0.52
N TYR A 196 15.41 -11.09 -0.28
CA TYR A 196 14.40 -11.24 0.76
C TYR A 196 13.45 -12.39 0.43
N LEU A 197 12.95 -12.46 -0.79
CA LEU A 197 12.05 -13.52 -1.25
C LEU A 197 12.69 -14.91 -1.09
N ASP A 198 13.97 -15.07 -1.45
CA ASP A 198 14.71 -16.32 -1.27
C ASP A 198 14.75 -16.74 0.21
N ARG A 199 15.03 -15.81 1.12
CA ARG A 199 15.04 -16.08 2.58
C ARG A 199 13.65 -16.44 3.10
N VAL A 200 12.62 -15.76 2.66
CA VAL A 200 11.22 -16.03 3.03
C VAL A 200 10.82 -17.42 2.58
N ARG A 201 11.17 -17.83 1.35
CA ARG A 201 10.90 -19.19 0.84
C ARG A 201 11.72 -20.24 1.60
N ALA A 202 12.99 -19.98 1.92
CA ALA A 202 13.81 -20.86 2.73
C ALA A 202 13.26 -21.05 4.15
N ALA A 203 12.53 -20.08 4.69
CA ALA A 203 11.83 -20.19 5.99
C ALA A 203 10.47 -20.93 5.88
N GLY A 204 10.11 -21.48 4.72
CA GLY A 204 8.85 -22.21 4.53
C GLY A 204 7.62 -21.31 4.48
N ILE A 205 7.75 -20.08 4.01
CA ILE A 205 6.65 -19.13 3.85
C ILE A 205 6.28 -19.08 2.36
N ASP A 206 5.09 -19.58 2.00
CA ASP A 206 4.65 -19.73 0.60
C ASP A 206 3.59 -18.69 0.16
N ILE A 207 3.09 -17.86 1.08
CA ILE A 207 2.10 -16.83 0.71
C ILE A 207 2.69 -15.84 -0.31
N PRO A 208 1.85 -15.15 -1.11
CA PRO A 208 2.30 -14.07 -1.98
C PRO A 208 3.03 -12.97 -1.20
N ILE A 209 4.23 -12.60 -1.66
CA ILE A 209 4.99 -11.46 -1.18
C ILE A 209 4.92 -10.39 -2.27
N VAL A 210 4.04 -9.43 -2.09
CA VAL A 210 3.72 -8.40 -3.08
C VAL A 210 4.67 -7.21 -2.91
N PRO A 211 5.48 -6.85 -3.91
CA PRO A 211 6.35 -5.68 -3.81
C PRO A 211 5.56 -4.38 -3.70
N GLY A 212 5.91 -3.59 -2.70
CA GLY A 212 5.41 -2.24 -2.52
C GLY A 212 6.21 -1.25 -3.36
N ILE A 213 5.57 -0.53 -4.27
CA ILE A 213 6.18 0.41 -5.19
C ILE A 213 5.80 1.84 -4.81
N LEU A 214 6.81 2.68 -4.56
CA LEU A 214 6.63 4.10 -4.28
C LEU A 214 7.18 4.94 -5.44
N PRO A 215 6.34 5.45 -6.34
CA PRO A 215 6.79 6.39 -7.36
C PRO A 215 7.34 7.68 -6.73
N VAL A 216 8.54 8.10 -7.12
CA VAL A 216 9.26 9.25 -6.52
C VAL A 216 8.67 10.56 -7.02
N GLN A 217 7.60 11.04 -6.40
CA GLN A 217 6.95 12.29 -6.78
C GLN A 217 7.71 13.54 -6.32
N ASN A 218 8.33 13.46 -5.14
CA ASN A 218 9.20 14.47 -4.55
C ASN A 218 10.37 13.77 -3.87
N PHE A 219 11.58 13.96 -4.39
CA PHE A 219 12.75 13.22 -3.94
C PHE A 219 13.11 13.53 -2.47
N LYS A 220 13.01 14.80 -2.05
CA LYS A 220 13.28 15.21 -0.66
C LYS A 220 12.32 14.54 0.32
N GLN A 221 11.02 14.49 -0.01
CA GLN A 221 10.02 13.79 0.81
C GLN A 221 10.28 12.28 0.80
N THR A 222 10.61 11.70 -0.35
CA THR A 222 10.94 10.28 -0.48
C THR A 222 12.13 9.89 0.40
N LYS A 223 13.20 10.70 0.45
CA LYS A 223 14.34 10.49 1.36
C LYS A 223 13.90 10.47 2.84
N ASN A 224 13.02 11.39 3.22
CA ASN A 224 12.50 11.45 4.58
C ASN A 224 11.63 10.22 4.92
N PHE A 225 10.81 9.75 3.99
CA PHE A 225 10.04 8.52 4.17
C PHE A 225 10.95 7.30 4.25
N ALA A 226 11.94 7.19 3.37
CA ALA A 226 12.90 6.10 3.36
C ALA A 226 13.66 5.99 4.69
N ALA A 227 14.18 7.11 5.19
CA ALA A 227 14.89 7.16 6.47
C ALA A 227 14.01 6.68 7.64
N ARG A 228 12.72 7.01 7.64
CA ARG A 228 11.76 6.58 8.66
C ARG A 228 11.32 5.13 8.50
N ALA A 229 11.25 4.64 7.28
CA ALA A 229 10.82 3.29 6.95
C ALA A 229 11.93 2.25 7.02
N GLY A 230 13.19 2.67 7.19
CA GLY A 230 14.36 1.79 7.13
C GLY A 230 14.71 1.35 5.71
N ALA A 231 14.22 2.07 4.69
CA ALA A 231 14.53 1.81 3.30
C ALA A 231 15.75 2.61 2.84
N SER A 232 16.66 1.98 2.12
CA SER A 232 17.85 2.64 1.56
C SER A 232 17.50 3.46 0.32
N VAL A 233 18.21 4.57 0.16
CA VAL A 233 18.14 5.42 -1.06
C VAL A 233 19.48 5.29 -1.77
N PRO A 234 19.56 4.54 -2.87
CA PRO A 234 20.82 4.32 -3.56
C PRO A 234 21.34 5.59 -4.25
N ALA A 235 22.66 5.69 -4.40
CA ALA A 235 23.30 6.87 -4.95
C ALA A 235 22.83 7.19 -6.39
N TRP A 236 22.60 6.14 -7.20
CA TRP A 236 22.10 6.32 -8.57
C TRP A 236 20.72 7.00 -8.61
N LEU A 237 19.85 6.70 -7.62
CA LEU A 237 18.53 7.33 -7.52
C LEU A 237 18.67 8.82 -7.19
N ALA A 238 19.57 9.17 -6.25
CA ALA A 238 19.84 10.55 -5.91
C ALA A 238 20.34 11.34 -7.14
N GLN A 239 21.27 10.76 -7.91
CA GLN A 239 21.79 11.37 -9.15
C GLN A 239 20.71 11.60 -10.22
N ARG A 240 19.71 10.72 -10.33
CA ARG A 240 18.59 10.88 -11.27
C ARG A 240 17.70 12.09 -10.97
N PHE A 241 17.65 12.52 -9.72
CA PHE A 241 16.79 13.62 -9.26
C PHE A 241 17.59 14.90 -8.92
N ASP A 242 18.91 14.87 -9.06
CA ASP A 242 19.75 16.02 -8.79
C ASP A 242 19.40 17.20 -9.72
N GLY A 243 19.30 18.40 -9.15
CA GLY A 243 18.94 19.61 -9.88
C GLY A 243 17.47 19.72 -10.32
N LEU A 244 16.58 18.77 -9.95
CA LEU A 244 15.18 18.78 -10.39
C LEU A 244 14.20 19.32 -9.35
N ASP A 245 14.66 19.94 -8.27
CA ASP A 245 13.76 20.44 -7.21
C ASP A 245 12.81 21.52 -7.74
N ASP A 246 13.29 22.40 -8.61
CA ASP A 246 12.53 23.51 -9.19
C ASP A 246 11.96 23.20 -10.58
N ASP A 247 12.15 21.97 -11.11
CA ASP A 247 11.58 21.51 -12.37
C ASP A 247 10.61 20.34 -12.15
N PRO A 248 9.35 20.59 -11.74
CA PRO A 248 8.37 19.55 -11.47
C PRO A 248 7.97 18.76 -12.73
N ALA A 249 8.06 19.34 -13.91
CA ALA A 249 7.71 18.66 -15.16
C ALA A 249 8.73 17.58 -15.51
N THR A 250 10.01 17.92 -15.55
CA THR A 250 11.10 16.96 -15.79
C THR A 250 11.16 15.93 -14.67
N ARG A 251 11.04 16.35 -13.40
CA ARG A 251 11.00 15.44 -12.26
C ARG A 251 9.92 14.37 -12.40
N LYS A 252 8.72 14.74 -12.86
CA LYS A 252 7.60 13.80 -13.08
C LYS A 252 7.95 12.76 -14.16
N LEU A 253 8.60 13.17 -15.24
CA LEU A 253 9.02 12.26 -16.31
C LEU A 253 10.10 11.28 -15.82
N ILE A 254 11.10 11.77 -15.09
CA ILE A 254 12.14 10.92 -14.49
C ILE A 254 11.53 9.95 -13.47
N ALA A 255 10.60 10.41 -12.63
CA ALA A 255 9.90 9.54 -11.67
C ALA A 255 9.13 8.40 -12.36
N ALA A 256 8.45 8.70 -13.47
CA ALA A 256 7.76 7.69 -14.25
C ALA A 256 8.72 6.68 -14.87
N ALA A 257 9.86 7.13 -15.41
CA ALA A 257 10.87 6.27 -16.00
C ALA A 257 11.51 5.35 -14.95
N VAL A 258 11.92 5.88 -13.80
CA VAL A 258 12.52 5.11 -12.70
C VAL A 258 11.57 4.02 -12.20
N ALA A 259 10.31 4.37 -11.93
CA ALA A 259 9.35 3.41 -11.45
C ALA A 259 8.99 2.36 -12.52
N ALA A 260 8.93 2.75 -13.80
CA ALA A 260 8.70 1.81 -14.89
C ALA A 260 9.89 0.83 -15.05
N GLU A 261 11.13 1.31 -14.97
CA GLU A 261 12.33 0.46 -15.00
C GLU A 261 12.29 -0.57 -13.85
N GLN A 262 11.95 -0.13 -12.62
CA GLN A 262 11.83 -1.01 -11.46
C GLN A 262 10.79 -2.09 -11.66
N VAL A 263 9.58 -1.71 -12.06
CA VAL A 263 8.46 -2.66 -12.20
C VAL A 263 8.68 -3.62 -13.37
N LEU A 264 9.23 -3.15 -14.50
CA LEU A 264 9.53 -4.02 -15.64
C LEU A 264 10.58 -5.07 -15.30
N ASP A 265 11.63 -4.71 -14.55
CA ASP A 265 12.63 -5.68 -14.09
C ASP A 265 12.00 -6.72 -13.15
N LEU A 266 11.11 -6.32 -12.24
CA LEU A 266 10.35 -7.26 -11.41
C LEU A 266 9.46 -8.20 -12.25
N VAL A 267 8.78 -7.69 -13.29
CA VAL A 267 7.97 -8.50 -14.23
C VAL A 267 8.85 -9.48 -15.00
N ASP A 268 10.03 -9.06 -15.46
CA ASP A 268 10.97 -9.91 -16.19
C ASP A 268 11.48 -11.07 -15.31
N HIS A 269 11.46 -10.91 -13.99
CA HIS A 269 11.77 -11.95 -13.00
C HIS A 269 10.54 -12.73 -12.49
N GLY A 270 9.39 -12.57 -13.15
CA GLY A 270 8.19 -13.36 -12.87
C GLY A 270 7.26 -12.81 -11.80
N VAL A 271 7.47 -11.58 -11.33
CA VAL A 271 6.54 -10.93 -10.39
C VAL A 271 5.27 -10.53 -11.15
N THR A 272 4.11 -10.91 -10.62
CA THR A 272 2.80 -10.69 -11.24
C THR A 272 1.92 -9.71 -10.44
N ASP A 273 2.21 -9.52 -9.18
CA ASP A 273 1.38 -8.74 -8.26
C ASP A 273 2.16 -7.54 -7.74
N PHE A 274 1.54 -6.36 -7.75
CA PHE A 274 2.16 -5.10 -7.33
C PHE A 274 1.22 -4.31 -6.41
N HIS A 275 1.79 -3.69 -5.39
CA HIS A 275 1.10 -2.75 -4.51
C HIS A 275 1.69 -1.36 -4.64
N PHE A 276 0.90 -0.37 -5.10
CA PHE A 276 1.38 0.99 -5.34
C PHE A 276 0.98 1.93 -4.20
N TYR A 277 1.96 2.58 -3.60
CA TYR A 277 1.78 3.69 -2.68
C TYR A 277 1.46 4.96 -3.46
N THR A 278 0.17 5.27 -3.62
CA THR A 278 -0.28 6.34 -4.53
C THR A 278 -0.02 7.74 -4.01
N MET A 279 0.09 7.91 -2.71
CA MET A 279 0.13 9.22 -2.03
C MET A 279 -1.08 10.10 -2.42
N ASN A 280 -2.23 9.49 -2.74
CA ASN A 280 -3.45 10.11 -3.29
C ASN A 280 -3.21 10.89 -4.59
N ARG A 281 -2.23 10.42 -5.42
CA ARG A 281 -1.91 10.99 -6.73
C ARG A 281 -1.87 9.91 -7.78
N ALA A 282 -2.79 9.96 -8.72
CA ALA A 282 -2.97 8.91 -9.71
C ALA A 282 -1.96 8.91 -10.85
N ASP A 283 -1.44 10.07 -11.24
CA ASP A 283 -0.79 10.27 -12.53
C ASP A 283 0.36 9.29 -12.83
N LEU A 284 1.34 9.19 -11.90
CA LEU A 284 2.49 8.29 -12.08
C LEU A 284 2.05 6.83 -12.03
N VAL A 285 1.21 6.47 -11.08
CA VAL A 285 0.71 5.09 -10.93
C VAL A 285 -0.09 4.68 -12.17
N TYR A 286 -0.96 5.54 -12.66
CA TYR A 286 -1.72 5.29 -13.89
C TYR A 286 -0.81 5.10 -15.10
N ALA A 287 0.21 5.97 -15.25
CA ALA A 287 1.17 5.85 -16.34
C ALA A 287 1.96 4.53 -16.28
N ILE A 288 2.41 4.12 -15.09
CA ILE A 288 3.11 2.84 -14.88
C ILE A 288 2.18 1.66 -15.21
N CYS A 289 0.95 1.65 -14.69
CA CYS A 289 -0.05 0.62 -15.01
C CYS A 289 -0.30 0.55 -16.52
N HIS A 290 -0.39 1.70 -17.20
CA HIS A 290 -0.57 1.76 -18.64
C HIS A 290 0.63 1.17 -19.40
N LEU A 291 1.86 1.42 -18.96
CA LEU A 291 3.08 0.79 -19.51
C LEU A 291 3.08 -0.73 -19.29
N LEU A 292 2.53 -1.20 -18.19
CA LEU A 292 2.36 -2.63 -17.89
C LEU A 292 1.24 -3.29 -18.72
N GLY A 293 0.52 -2.53 -19.55
CA GLY A 293 -0.60 -3.03 -20.36
C GLY A 293 -1.93 -3.08 -19.62
N LEU A 294 -1.98 -2.61 -18.38
CA LEU A 294 -3.24 -2.47 -17.63
C LEU A 294 -3.95 -1.20 -18.09
N ARG A 295 -5.12 -1.35 -18.67
CA ARG A 295 -5.92 -0.27 -19.26
C ARG A 295 -7.38 -0.40 -18.88
N PRO A 296 -8.11 0.71 -18.81
CA PRO A 296 -9.57 0.66 -18.75
C PRO A 296 -10.11 -0.16 -19.93
N GLU A 297 -11.05 -1.05 -19.67
CA GLU A 297 -11.73 -1.76 -20.76
C GLU A 297 -12.59 -0.79 -21.57
N PRO A 298 -12.59 -0.90 -22.93
CA PRO A 298 -13.52 -0.14 -23.77
C PRO A 298 -14.96 -0.51 -23.36
N GLY A 299 -15.75 0.46 -22.92
CA GLY A 299 -17.15 0.27 -22.52
C GLY A 299 -17.42 0.10 -21.03
N GLY A 300 -16.40 0.14 -20.17
CA GLY A 300 -16.59 0.37 -18.75
C GLY A 300 -17.12 1.80 -18.55
N ALA A 301 -18.35 1.93 -18.04
CA ALA A 301 -19.00 3.22 -17.84
C ALA A 301 -18.03 4.22 -17.20
N GLU A 302 -17.93 5.43 -17.79
CA GLU A 302 -17.47 6.59 -17.05
C GLU A 302 -18.16 6.53 -15.67
N ALA A 303 -17.38 6.50 -14.61
CA ALA A 303 -17.94 6.58 -13.26
C ALA A 303 -18.86 7.80 -13.28
N ALA A 304 -20.15 7.59 -13.00
CA ALA A 304 -21.11 8.67 -12.97
C ALA A 304 -20.50 9.81 -12.14
N PRO A 305 -20.56 11.06 -12.60
CA PRO A 305 -20.05 12.18 -11.84
C PRO A 305 -20.68 12.12 -10.46
N ILE A 306 -19.86 12.07 -9.43
CA ILE A 306 -20.31 12.06 -8.03
C ILE A 306 -21.16 13.31 -7.88
N ALA A 307 -22.46 13.13 -7.70
CA ALA A 307 -23.40 14.24 -7.50
C ALA A 307 -22.89 15.05 -6.31
N ALA A 308 -22.54 16.30 -6.56
CA ALA A 308 -22.24 17.25 -5.51
C ALA A 308 -23.47 17.29 -4.59
N ALA A 309 -23.29 16.93 -3.32
CA ALA A 309 -24.36 17.02 -2.34
C ALA A 309 -24.78 18.49 -2.28
N GLU A 310 -25.92 18.80 -2.89
CA GLU A 310 -26.57 20.11 -2.76
C GLU A 310 -26.85 20.33 -1.27
N GLY A 311 -26.20 21.35 -0.73
CA GLY A 311 -26.41 21.78 0.62
C GLY A 311 -27.87 22.07 0.88
N ALA A 312 -28.48 21.31 1.76
CA ALA A 312 -29.79 21.64 2.32
C ALA A 312 -29.71 23.04 2.96
N ARG A 313 -30.22 24.03 2.23
CA ARG A 313 -30.57 25.33 2.81
C ARG A 313 -31.71 25.08 3.79
N VAL A 314 -31.37 25.12 5.06
CA VAL A 314 -32.38 25.29 6.11
C VAL A 314 -32.83 26.75 6.01
N GLY A 315 -34.04 26.96 5.51
CA GLY A 315 -34.71 28.25 5.52
C GLY A 315 -35.45 28.46 6.84
N ALA A 316 -35.31 29.68 7.31
CA ALA A 316 -36.09 30.44 8.28
C ALA A 316 -36.59 29.75 9.56
#